data_56d980dd19e8dc96eddba068719f7a9a
#
_entry.id   56d980dd19e8dc96eddba068719f7a9a
#
_cell.length_a   1.000
_cell.length_b   1.000
_cell.length_c   1.000
_cell.angle_alpha   90.00
_cell.angle_beta   90.00
_cell.angle_gamma   90.00
#
_symmetry.space_group_name_H-M   'P 1'
#
loop_
_entity.id
_entity.type
_entity.pdbx_description
1 polymer ?
#
loop_
_entity_poly.entity_id
_entity_poly.type
_entity_poly.pdbx_seq_one_letter_code
_entity_poly.pdbx_strand_id
1 'polypeptide(L)'
;MGSIAKNEVTEDSRRIIDVCRDLVKRSGITNSEFYERSGMRNNYWHVRLRYEAPLTTTDVEHIASTFGLTSLDIYTRALGSEAARAYEARERESQITDDLVEPRFEDLPPQELAASRDMNRNLEAETPDE
;
A
#
# COMPACT_ATOMS: atom_id res chain seq x y z
N MET A 1 26.40 4.03 15.44
CA MET A 1 26.28 3.67 14.52
C MET A 1 25.16 3.87 13.93
N GLY A 2 24.70 4.06 13.49
CA GLY A 2 23.48 4.39 13.05
C GLY A 2 23.14 4.05 11.67
N SER A 3 23.94 3.40 10.98
CA SER A 3 23.53 3.11 9.63
C SER A 3 22.68 1.88 9.58
N ILE A 4 21.71 1.90 8.70
CA ILE A 4 20.81 0.80 8.50
C ILE A 4 21.43 -0.12 7.47
N ALA A 5 21.41 -1.41 7.75
CA ALA A 5 21.96 -2.38 6.81
C ALA A 5 21.11 -2.39 5.55
N LYS A 6 21.77 -2.29 4.41
CA LYS A 6 21.05 -2.21 3.15
C LYS A 6 20.26 -3.46 2.85
N ASN A 7 20.74 -4.60 3.32
CA ASN A 7 20.07 -5.85 3.03
C ASN A 7 19.29 -6.39 4.20
N GLU A 8 18.98 -5.52 5.12
CA GLU A 8 18.23 -5.96 6.27
C GLU A 8 16.83 -6.38 5.87
N VAL A 9 16.37 -7.53 6.36
CA VAL A 9 15.03 -8.03 6.08
C VAL A 9 14.18 -7.76 7.28
N THR A 10 13.33 -6.76 7.15
CA THR A 10 12.41 -6.38 8.21
C THR A 10 11.21 -7.30 8.20
N GLU A 11 10.34 -7.14 9.15
CA GLU A 11 9.13 -7.93 9.20
C GLU A 11 8.26 -7.70 7.97
N ASP A 12 8.14 -6.46 7.55
CA ASP A 12 7.38 -6.15 6.35
C ASP A 12 7.99 -6.80 5.14
N SER A 13 9.33 -6.79 5.04
CA SER A 13 10.01 -7.45 3.95
C SER A 13 9.70 -8.94 3.91
N ARG A 14 9.65 -9.56 5.07
CA ARG A 14 9.34 -10.99 5.13
C ARG A 14 7.92 -11.26 4.66
N ARG A 15 6.98 -10.42 5.05
CA ARG A 15 5.60 -10.60 4.63
C ARG A 15 5.47 -10.47 3.13
N ILE A 16 6.20 -9.53 2.54
CA ILE A 16 6.18 -9.35 1.11
C ILE A 16 6.76 -10.57 0.41
N ILE A 17 7.88 -11.07 0.92
CA ILE A 17 8.49 -12.28 0.36
C ILE A 17 7.51 -13.45 0.45
N ASP A 18 6.84 -13.58 1.59
CA ASP A 18 5.90 -14.68 1.80
C ASP A 18 4.73 -14.64 0.82
N VAL A 19 4.21 -13.43 0.56
CA VAL A 19 3.11 -13.29 -0.40
C VAL A 19 3.59 -13.69 -1.79
N CYS A 20 4.78 -13.26 -2.17
CA CYS A 20 5.31 -13.59 -3.47
C CYS A 20 5.58 -15.08 -3.60
N ARG A 21 6.13 -15.68 -2.56
CA ARG A 21 6.36 -17.13 -2.54
C ARG A 21 5.04 -17.87 -2.73
N ASP A 22 4.02 -17.40 -2.03
CA ASP A 22 2.72 -18.03 -2.07
C ASP A 22 2.10 -17.93 -3.46
N LEU A 23 2.27 -16.79 -4.11
CA LEU A 23 1.76 -16.61 -5.46
C LEU A 23 2.41 -17.61 -6.41
N VAL A 24 3.72 -17.79 -6.30
CA VAL A 24 4.42 -18.73 -7.15
C VAL A 24 3.92 -20.15 -6.89
N LYS A 25 3.78 -20.51 -5.64
CA LYS A 25 3.33 -21.84 -5.28
C LYS A 25 1.91 -22.12 -5.75
N ARG A 26 1.03 -21.20 -5.53
CA ARG A 26 -0.37 -21.43 -5.87
C ARG A 26 -0.63 -21.42 -7.35
N SER A 27 0.21 -20.72 -8.09
CA SER A 27 0.01 -20.64 -9.54
C SER A 27 0.35 -21.92 -10.25
N GLY A 28 1.14 -22.78 -9.64
CA GLY A 28 1.61 -23.99 -10.29
C GLY A 28 2.66 -23.77 -11.36
N ILE A 29 3.17 -22.53 -11.46
CA ILE A 29 4.17 -22.19 -12.45
C ILE A 29 5.49 -22.89 -12.10
N THR A 30 6.23 -23.35 -13.09
CA THR A 30 7.54 -23.93 -12.82
C THR A 30 8.52 -22.80 -12.49
N ASN A 31 9.57 -23.17 -11.79
CA ASN A 31 10.59 -22.18 -11.46
C ASN A 31 11.21 -21.58 -12.71
N SER A 32 11.46 -22.41 -13.71
CA SER A 32 12.01 -21.95 -14.97
C SER A 32 11.10 -20.90 -15.61
N GLU A 33 9.83 -21.19 -15.66
CA GLU A 33 8.88 -20.29 -16.26
C GLU A 33 8.75 -19.00 -15.45
N PHE A 34 8.81 -19.13 -14.14
CA PHE A 34 8.74 -17.97 -13.27
C PHE A 34 9.94 -17.05 -13.51
N TYR A 35 11.14 -17.65 -13.60
CA TYR A 35 12.34 -16.85 -13.84
C TYR A 35 12.27 -16.16 -15.19
N GLU A 36 11.75 -16.87 -16.17
CA GLU A 36 11.68 -16.31 -17.49
C GLU A 36 10.72 -15.13 -17.56
N ARG A 37 9.57 -15.24 -16.93
CA ARG A 37 8.57 -14.20 -16.99
C ARG A 37 8.88 -13.02 -16.09
N SER A 38 9.41 -13.29 -14.92
CA SER A 38 9.64 -12.22 -13.94
C SER A 38 11.00 -11.57 -14.09
N GLY A 39 11.91 -12.23 -14.79
CA GLY A 39 13.29 -11.76 -14.85
C GLY A 39 14.10 -12.09 -13.63
N MET A 40 13.52 -12.84 -12.69
CA MET A 40 14.25 -13.27 -11.53
C MET A 40 15.28 -14.31 -11.90
N ARG A 41 16.35 -14.35 -11.15
CA ARG A 41 17.34 -15.39 -11.31
C ARG A 41 17.24 -16.35 -10.14
N ASN A 42 17.62 -17.59 -10.41
CA ASN A 42 17.53 -18.65 -9.44
C ASN A 42 18.17 -18.29 -8.11
N ASN A 43 19.44 -17.90 -8.14
CA ASN A 43 20.14 -17.59 -6.90
C ASN A 43 19.59 -16.35 -6.22
N TYR A 44 19.25 -15.35 -7.00
CA TYR A 44 18.67 -14.11 -6.48
C TYR A 44 17.38 -14.41 -5.73
N TRP A 45 16.55 -15.23 -6.32
CA TRP A 45 15.25 -15.58 -5.74
C TRP A 45 15.44 -16.39 -4.45
N HIS A 46 16.32 -17.38 -4.50
CA HIS A 46 16.51 -18.25 -3.33
C HIS A 46 17.10 -17.51 -2.13
N VAL A 47 17.96 -16.53 -2.38
CA VAL A 47 18.47 -15.71 -1.30
C VAL A 47 17.31 -15.00 -0.57
N ARG A 48 16.36 -14.51 -1.35
CA ARG A 48 15.21 -13.84 -0.76
C ARG A 48 14.28 -14.80 -0.05
N LEU A 49 14.09 -15.98 -0.62
CA LEU A 49 13.26 -16.98 0.03
C LEU A 49 13.83 -17.42 1.37
N ARG A 50 15.11 -17.30 1.55
CA ARG A 50 15.74 -17.60 2.83
C ARG A 50 15.78 -16.40 3.76
N TYR A 51 15.16 -15.32 3.35
CA TYR A 51 15.10 -14.06 4.12
C TYR A 51 16.49 -13.46 4.34
N GLU A 52 17.38 -13.63 3.39
CA GLU A 52 18.71 -13.09 3.51
C GLU A 52 18.85 -11.73 2.84
N ALA A 53 17.86 -11.34 2.07
CA ALA A 53 17.81 -10.03 1.44
C ALA A 53 16.36 -9.71 1.12
N PRO A 54 15.99 -8.44 1.09
CA PRO A 54 14.63 -8.07 0.76
C PRO A 54 14.42 -8.00 -0.74
N LEU A 55 13.16 -8.08 -1.15
CA LEU A 55 12.81 -7.82 -2.53
C LEU A 55 12.78 -6.31 -2.72
N THR A 56 13.26 -5.85 -3.86
CA THR A 56 13.17 -4.43 -4.19
C THR A 56 11.77 -4.15 -4.73
N THR A 57 11.42 -2.87 -4.81
CA THR A 57 10.14 -2.50 -5.39
C THR A 57 10.06 -2.94 -6.84
N THR A 58 11.18 -2.92 -7.55
CA THR A 58 11.22 -3.40 -8.93
C THR A 58 10.96 -4.90 -8.98
N ASP A 59 11.53 -5.65 -8.05
CA ASP A 59 11.28 -7.08 -7.98
C ASP A 59 9.80 -7.36 -7.78
N VAL A 60 9.18 -6.63 -6.88
CA VAL A 60 7.76 -6.80 -6.58
C VAL A 60 6.93 -6.50 -7.82
N GLU A 61 7.30 -5.45 -8.53
CA GLU A 61 6.58 -5.07 -9.73
C GLU A 61 6.65 -6.18 -10.79
N HIS A 62 7.82 -6.74 -10.98
CA HIS A 62 8.00 -7.79 -11.97
C HIS A 62 7.25 -9.07 -11.58
N ILE A 63 7.28 -9.40 -10.31
CA ILE A 63 6.56 -10.58 -9.83
C ILE A 63 5.06 -10.36 -10.00
N ALA A 64 4.58 -9.19 -9.61
CA ALA A 64 3.16 -8.88 -9.74
C ALA A 64 2.72 -9.00 -11.19
N SER A 65 3.51 -8.44 -12.08
CA SER A 65 3.21 -8.46 -13.51
C SER A 65 3.11 -9.88 -14.03
N THR A 66 3.96 -10.76 -13.54
CA THR A 66 3.96 -12.16 -13.93
C THR A 66 2.60 -12.81 -13.67
N PHE A 67 1.94 -12.39 -12.61
CA PHE A 67 0.66 -12.98 -12.21
C PHE A 67 -0.54 -12.09 -12.50
N GLY A 68 -0.33 -11.05 -13.32
CA GLY A 68 -1.44 -10.18 -13.69
C GLY A 68 -1.90 -9.26 -12.57
N LEU A 69 -1.01 -8.98 -11.63
CA LEU A 69 -1.30 -8.13 -10.50
C LEU A 69 -0.49 -6.85 -10.58
N THR A 70 -0.80 -5.90 -9.70
CA THR A 70 0.00 -4.71 -9.56
C THR A 70 0.84 -4.83 -8.30
N SER A 71 1.85 -3.98 -8.18
CA SER A 71 2.66 -3.92 -6.97
C SER A 71 1.77 -3.65 -5.77
N LEU A 72 0.79 -2.76 -5.94
CA LEU A 72 -0.11 -2.43 -4.85
C LEU A 72 -0.86 -3.65 -4.36
N ASP A 73 -1.25 -4.54 -5.28
CA ASP A 73 -1.93 -5.77 -4.89
C ASP A 73 -1.07 -6.58 -3.95
N ILE A 74 0.21 -6.69 -4.25
CA ILE A 74 1.12 -7.47 -3.42
C ILE A 74 1.30 -6.81 -2.07
N TYR A 75 1.53 -5.49 -2.05
CA TYR A 75 1.71 -4.79 -0.80
C TYR A 75 0.46 -4.85 0.06
N THR A 76 -0.70 -4.76 -0.55
CA THR A 76 -1.94 -4.83 0.18
C THR A 76 -2.12 -6.20 0.81
N ARG A 77 -1.81 -7.25 0.07
CA ARG A 77 -1.92 -8.60 0.61
C ARG A 77 -0.93 -8.83 1.75
N ALA A 78 0.26 -8.28 1.61
CA ALA A 78 1.29 -8.50 2.61
C ALA A 78 1.06 -7.67 3.87
N LEU A 79 0.64 -6.43 3.70
CA LEU A 79 0.62 -5.49 4.81
C LEU A 79 -0.75 -4.92 5.12
N GLY A 80 -1.71 -5.15 4.23
CA GLY A 80 -2.97 -4.43 4.28
C GLY A 80 -3.80 -4.68 5.51
N SER A 81 -3.90 -5.94 5.92
CA SER A 81 -4.80 -6.24 7.04
C SER A 81 -4.31 -5.60 8.33
N GLU A 82 -3.01 -5.60 8.54
CA GLU A 82 -2.48 -4.98 9.74
C GLU A 82 -2.54 -3.46 9.64
N ALA A 83 -2.26 -2.93 8.46
CA ALA A 83 -2.37 -1.50 8.24
C ALA A 83 -3.81 -1.05 8.41
N ALA A 84 -4.76 -1.86 7.94
CA ALA A 84 -6.16 -1.53 8.08
C ALA A 84 -6.57 -1.50 9.54
N ARG A 85 -6.11 -2.48 10.31
CA ARG A 85 -6.44 -2.50 11.73
C ARG A 85 -5.83 -1.32 12.48
N ALA A 86 -4.60 -0.95 12.11
CA ALA A 86 -3.96 0.20 12.73
C ALA A 86 -4.70 1.48 12.38
N TYR A 87 -5.14 1.59 11.14
CA TYR A 87 -5.88 2.75 10.70
C TYR A 87 -7.22 2.83 11.43
N GLU A 88 -7.90 1.71 11.57
CA GLU A 88 -9.16 1.68 12.28
C GLU A 88 -9.00 2.06 13.75
N ALA A 89 -7.92 1.62 14.36
CA ALA A 89 -7.67 1.96 15.74
C ALA A 89 -7.46 3.46 15.89
N ARG A 90 -6.73 4.06 14.95
CA ARG A 90 -6.51 5.49 14.98
C ARG A 90 -7.80 6.26 14.72
N GLU A 91 -8.63 5.73 13.84
CA GLU A 91 -9.90 6.36 13.55
C GLU A 91 -10.81 6.34 14.77
N ARG A 92 -10.82 5.22 15.49
CA ARG A 92 -11.63 5.14 16.68
C ARG A 92 -11.17 6.12 17.75
N GLU A 93 -9.86 6.26 17.92
CA GLU A 93 -9.34 7.22 18.85
C GLU A 93 -9.70 8.63 18.45
N SER A 94 -9.60 8.91 17.17
CA SER A 94 -9.92 10.22 16.65
C SER A 94 -11.40 10.53 16.86
N GLN A 95 -12.24 9.54 16.65
CA GLN A 95 -13.65 9.72 16.83
C GLN A 95 -14.02 9.98 18.28
N ILE A 96 -13.38 9.31 19.20
CA ILE A 96 -13.61 9.54 20.61
C ILE A 96 -13.23 10.96 20.95
N THR A 97 -12.12 11.43 20.43
CA THR A 97 -11.67 12.79 20.67
C THR A 97 -12.66 13.77 20.07
N ASP A 98 -13.13 13.49 18.87
CA ASP A 98 -14.08 14.39 18.22
C ASP A 98 -15.38 14.45 18.97
N ASP A 99 -15.80 13.34 19.55
CA ASP A 99 -17.01 13.34 20.34
C ASP A 99 -16.87 14.22 21.57
N LEU A 100 -15.68 14.27 22.12
CA LEU A 100 -15.46 15.07 23.31
C LEU A 100 -15.24 16.52 22.97
N VAL A 101 -14.75 16.82 21.80
CA VAL A 101 -14.41 18.17 21.40
C VAL A 101 -15.43 18.69 20.42
N GLU A 102 -16.07 19.73 20.75
CA GLU A 102 -16.99 20.37 19.85
C GLU A 102 -16.25 21.43 19.10
N PRO A 103 -16.69 21.82 17.95
CA PRO A 103 -17.97 21.53 17.32
C PRO A 103 -17.91 20.36 16.40
N ARG A 104 -19.10 19.87 16.05
CA ARG A 104 -19.11 18.82 15.15
C ARG A 104 -19.20 19.33 13.79
N PHE A 105 -19.09 18.42 12.86
CA PHE A 105 -19.14 18.77 11.46
C PHE A 105 -20.44 19.43 11.09
N GLU A 106 -21.52 18.97 11.65
CA GLU A 106 -22.80 19.53 11.31
C GLU A 106 -22.97 20.92 11.90
N ASP A 107 -22.09 21.35 12.75
CA ASP A 107 -22.18 22.69 13.27
C ASP A 107 -21.58 23.71 12.33
N LEU A 108 -20.98 23.28 11.26
CA LEU A 108 -20.42 24.19 10.30
C LEU A 108 -21.51 24.75 9.39
N PRO A 109 -21.36 26.01 8.97
CA PRO A 109 -22.36 26.59 8.08
C PRO A 109 -22.44 25.81 6.77
N PRO A 110 -23.63 25.62 6.26
CA PRO A 110 -23.75 24.89 5.02
C PRO A 110 -23.03 25.54 3.85
N GLN A 111 -22.97 26.84 3.81
CA GLN A 111 -22.29 27.48 2.72
C GLN A 111 -20.80 27.20 2.76
N GLU A 112 -20.26 26.97 3.93
CA GLU A 112 -18.86 26.61 4.00
C GLU A 112 -18.63 25.26 3.38
N LEU A 113 -19.52 24.33 3.65
CA LEU A 113 -19.40 23.01 3.06
C LEU A 113 -19.58 23.06 1.56
N ALA A 114 -20.54 23.85 1.12
CA ALA A 114 -20.77 23.96 -0.30
C ALA A 114 -19.62 24.64 -1.00
N ALA A 115 -19.05 25.63 -0.36
CA ALA A 115 -17.95 26.34 -0.96
C ALA A 115 -16.76 25.44 -1.18
N SER A 116 -16.51 24.54 -0.28
CA SER A 116 -15.36 23.68 -0.44
C SER A 116 -15.57 22.75 -1.62
N ARG A 117 -16.80 22.54 -2.06
CA ARG A 117 -17.01 21.73 -3.21
C ARG A 117 -17.07 22.53 -4.47
N ASP A 118 -17.71 23.69 -4.38
CA ASP A 118 -17.90 24.43 -5.56
C ASP A 118 -16.89 25.29 -5.94
N MET A 119 -16.16 25.67 -5.10
CA MET A 119 -15.27 26.61 -5.35
C MET A 119 -14.72 26.43 -6.47
N ASN A 120 -15.18 25.99 -6.69
CA ASN A 120 -14.78 25.88 -7.57
C ASN A 120 -15.64 25.99 -8.52
N ARG A 121 -16.59 26.34 -8.34
CA ARG A 121 -17.54 26.61 -9.07
C ARG A 121 -17.78 27.70 -9.40
N ASN A 122 -17.67 28.04 -8.76
CA ASN A 122 -18.04 28.93 -8.85
C ASN A 122 -17.60 29.69 -9.04
N LEU A 123 -17.19 29.75 -8.85
CA LEU A 123 -17.01 30.37 -8.85
C LEU A 123 -16.69 30.40 -9.70
N GLU A 124 -17.09 29.98 -9.75
CA GLU A 124 -17.32 30.03 -10.22
C GLU A 124 -17.75 30.12 -10.92
N ALA A 125 -18.16 30.10 -10.76
CA ALA A 125 -18.84 30.21 -11.11
C ALA A 125 -19.09 30.86 -11.49
N GLU A 126 -19.15 31.41 -11.12
CA GLU A 126 -19.45 32.05 -11.10
C GLU A 126 -19.01 32.71 -11.74
N THR A 127 -18.61 32.46 -11.73
CA THR A 127 -18.42 33.08 -12.17
C THR A 127 -18.45 33.67 -13.00
N PRO A 128 -18.55 34.03 -13.18
CA PRO A 128 -18.70 34.64 -13.69
C PRO A 128 -18.76 35.21 -14.45
N ASP A 129 -18.75 35.50 -14.43
CA ASP A 129 -18.94 35.90 -14.75
C ASP A 129 -18.88 36.26 -15.18
N GLU A 130 -18.73 36.47 -15.18
CA GLU A 130 -18.87 36.55 -15.27
C GLU A 130 -18.95 36.79 -15.53
#